data_c09f01fef0721c67774af350fd9bbbed
#
_entry.id   c09f01fef0721c67774af350fd9bbbed
#
_cell.length_a   1.000
_cell.length_b   1.000
_cell.length_c   1.000
_cell.angle_alpha   90.00
_cell.angle_beta   90.00
_cell.angle_gamma   90.00
#
_symmetry.space_group_name_H-M   'P 1'
#
loop_
_entity.id
_entity.type
_entity.pdbx_description
1 polymer ?
#
loop_
_entity_poly.entity_id
_entity_poly.type
_entity_poly.pdbx_seq_one_letter_code
_entity_poly.pdbx_strand_id
1 'polypeptide(L)'
;MTKIGLFFGSDEGNTESIAHRVVSRLGDEVVDVHDIGDVTQLDFMPYDKLILGIPTWDFGQIQSDWEDFWDDVEAIDFSGKTVAFIGLGDQFGYGDFFLDAMGMLHDVVVKTADRVVGYWPTAGYEFEASKARLPGQALFVGLGIDEDQQPALSAERLNRWGRQIHDEFGLATPVVELDD
;
A
#
# COMPACT_ATOMS: atom_id res chain seq x y z
N MET A 1 -1.27 -23.27 -1.02
CA MET A 1 -1.45 -21.94 -1.62
C MET A 1 -0.71 -20.91 -0.77
N THR A 2 0.18 -20.16 -1.37
CA THR A 2 0.91 -19.10 -0.66
C THR A 2 -0.04 -17.94 -0.33
N LYS A 3 0.01 -17.49 0.91
CA LYS A 3 -0.75 -16.32 1.35
C LYS A 3 -0.08 -15.02 0.91
N ILE A 4 -0.82 -13.94 1.00
CA ILE A 4 -0.29 -12.57 0.86
C ILE A 4 0.14 -12.10 2.25
N GLY A 5 1.34 -11.53 2.37
CA GLY A 5 1.75 -10.81 3.56
C GLY A 5 1.39 -9.33 3.40
N LEU A 6 0.51 -8.81 4.26
CA LEU A 6 0.19 -7.40 4.30
C LEU A 6 0.89 -6.77 5.49
N PHE A 7 1.83 -5.85 5.22
CA PHE A 7 2.61 -5.16 6.24
C PHE A 7 2.25 -3.68 6.25
N PHE A 8 1.88 -3.15 7.40
CA PHE A 8 1.45 -1.76 7.53
C PHE A 8 2.15 -1.06 8.70
N GLY A 9 2.25 0.26 8.64
CA GLY A 9 2.61 1.12 9.77
C GLY A 9 1.51 2.13 10.00
N SER A 10 1.17 2.39 11.27
CA SER A 10 0.08 3.29 11.61
C SER A 10 0.30 3.92 12.99
N ASP A 11 0.17 5.25 13.09
CA ASP A 11 0.23 5.94 14.38
C ASP A 11 -1.17 6.21 14.93
N GLU A 12 -2.12 6.60 14.08
CA GLU A 12 -3.48 6.98 14.48
C GLU A 12 -4.54 5.94 14.13
N GLY A 13 -4.14 4.83 13.54
CA GLY A 13 -5.03 3.73 13.22
C GLY A 13 -5.69 3.75 11.83
N ASN A 14 -5.50 4.80 11.03
CA ASN A 14 -6.11 4.87 9.70
C ASN A 14 -5.55 3.82 8.75
N THR A 15 -4.21 3.66 8.70
CA THR A 15 -3.58 2.65 7.85
C THR A 15 -3.95 1.24 8.30
N GLU A 16 -4.00 1.01 9.61
CA GLU A 16 -4.46 -0.28 10.16
C GLU A 16 -5.89 -0.58 9.75
N SER A 17 -6.79 0.40 9.88
CA SER A 17 -8.19 0.26 9.45
C SER A 17 -8.30 -0.10 7.96
N ILE A 18 -7.55 0.59 7.11
CA ILE A 18 -7.51 0.31 5.67
C ILE A 18 -6.96 -1.10 5.40
N ALA A 19 -5.92 -1.52 6.11
CA ALA A 19 -5.38 -2.87 5.99
C ALA A 19 -6.44 -3.94 6.27
N HIS A 20 -7.19 -3.78 7.36
CA HIS A 20 -8.28 -4.71 7.70
C HIS A 20 -9.42 -4.68 6.68
N ARG A 21 -9.70 -3.52 6.09
CA ARG A 21 -10.71 -3.40 5.03
C ARG A 21 -10.27 -4.11 3.75
N VAL A 22 -8.98 -4.15 3.45
CA VAL A 22 -8.41 -4.96 2.35
C VAL A 22 -8.60 -6.45 2.65
N VAL A 23 -8.28 -6.89 3.87
CA VAL A 23 -8.45 -8.29 4.29
C VAL A 23 -9.91 -8.71 4.17
N SER A 24 -10.85 -7.86 4.58
CA SER A 24 -12.29 -8.16 4.48
C SER A 24 -12.74 -8.43 3.03
N ARG A 25 -12.05 -7.84 2.06
CA ARG A 25 -12.35 -8.02 0.63
C ARG A 25 -11.67 -9.24 0.01
N LEU A 26 -10.43 -9.49 0.38
CA LEU A 26 -9.63 -10.59 -0.18
C LEU A 26 -9.81 -11.91 0.55
N GLY A 27 -10.16 -11.87 1.84
CA GLY A 27 -10.33 -13.03 2.69
C GLY A 27 -9.19 -13.20 3.69
N ASP A 28 -9.54 -13.47 4.95
CA ASP A 28 -8.57 -13.66 6.03
C ASP A 28 -7.80 -14.99 5.91
N GLU A 29 -8.32 -15.93 5.15
CA GLU A 29 -7.62 -17.16 4.81
C GLU A 29 -6.54 -16.95 3.73
N VAL A 30 -6.56 -15.81 3.03
CA VAL A 30 -5.62 -15.48 1.95
C VAL A 30 -4.55 -14.49 2.39
N VAL A 31 -4.85 -13.62 3.36
CA VAL A 31 -3.98 -12.51 3.77
C VAL A 31 -3.60 -12.64 5.25
N ASP A 32 -2.30 -12.61 5.51
CA ASP A 32 -1.76 -12.45 6.86
C ASP A 32 -1.38 -10.99 7.08
N VAL A 33 -1.82 -10.39 8.19
CA VAL A 33 -1.58 -8.98 8.51
C VAL A 33 -0.48 -8.84 9.55
N HIS A 34 0.45 -7.93 9.30
CA HIS A 34 1.57 -7.64 10.19
C HIS A 34 1.73 -6.13 10.40
N ASP A 35 1.92 -5.72 11.64
CA ASP A 35 2.35 -4.36 11.95
C ASP A 35 3.88 -4.28 11.77
N ILE A 36 4.34 -3.30 11.00
CA ILE A 36 5.78 -3.15 10.69
C ILE A 36 6.62 -2.89 11.95
N GLY A 37 6.00 -2.33 12.99
CA GLY A 37 6.65 -2.12 14.28
C GLY A 37 6.99 -3.40 15.05
N ASP A 38 6.40 -4.53 14.65
CA ASP A 38 6.50 -5.81 15.39
C ASP A 38 7.24 -6.90 14.61
N VAL A 39 7.79 -6.59 13.44
CA VAL A 39 8.37 -7.61 12.55
C VAL A 39 9.87 -7.41 12.34
N THR A 40 10.51 -8.44 11.76
CA THR A 40 11.88 -8.40 11.28
C THR A 40 11.90 -8.73 9.79
N GLN A 41 13.07 -8.65 9.15
CA GLN A 41 13.25 -9.03 7.74
C GLN A 41 12.79 -10.48 7.48
N LEU A 42 12.93 -11.36 8.46
CA LEU A 42 12.56 -12.78 8.34
C LEU A 42 11.07 -13.00 8.13
N ASP A 43 10.25 -12.09 8.63
CA ASP A 43 8.78 -12.21 8.50
C ASP A 43 8.30 -12.00 7.06
N PHE A 44 9.12 -11.41 6.20
CA PHE A 44 8.83 -11.23 4.78
C PHE A 44 9.13 -12.50 3.95
N MET A 45 10.02 -13.34 4.43
CA MET A 45 10.54 -14.49 3.67
C MET A 45 9.47 -15.49 3.21
N PRO A 46 8.43 -15.81 4.02
CA PRO A 46 7.44 -16.80 3.62
C PRO A 46 6.51 -16.38 2.47
N TYR A 47 6.52 -15.10 2.09
CA TYR A 47 5.53 -14.56 1.16
C TYR A 47 6.12 -14.28 -0.22
N ASP A 48 5.49 -14.83 -1.27
CA ASP A 48 5.77 -14.48 -2.66
C ASP A 48 4.99 -13.24 -3.11
N LYS A 49 3.93 -12.93 -2.37
CA LYS A 49 3.02 -11.80 -2.63
C LYS A 49 2.95 -10.92 -1.41
N LEU A 50 3.15 -9.63 -1.61
CA LEU A 50 3.16 -8.64 -0.53
C LEU A 50 2.25 -7.47 -0.85
N ILE A 51 1.59 -6.93 0.18
CA ILE A 51 0.94 -5.63 0.16
C ILE A 51 1.60 -4.80 1.25
N LEU A 52 2.11 -3.63 0.91
CA LEU A 52 2.77 -2.74 1.84
C LEU A 52 1.95 -1.45 2.00
N GLY A 53 1.52 -1.17 3.22
CA GLY A 53 0.69 0.00 3.56
C GLY A 53 1.47 1.03 4.37
N ILE A 54 1.53 2.26 3.87
CA ILE A 54 2.32 3.34 4.47
C ILE A 54 1.60 4.69 4.36
N PRO A 55 1.41 5.41 5.49
CA PRO A 55 0.90 6.78 5.42
C PRO A 55 2.03 7.76 5.16
N THR A 56 1.68 8.90 4.57
CA THR A 56 2.58 10.06 4.46
C THR A 56 2.17 11.07 5.52
N TRP A 57 3.13 11.51 6.33
CA TRP A 57 2.92 12.51 7.36
C TRP A 57 3.46 13.87 6.93
N ASP A 58 2.73 14.92 7.27
CA ASP A 58 3.14 16.32 7.11
C ASP A 58 3.78 16.61 5.73
N PHE A 59 5.03 17.03 5.71
CA PHE A 59 5.77 17.45 4.50
C PHE A 59 6.43 16.28 3.77
N GLY A 60 5.73 15.17 3.62
CA GLY A 60 6.24 13.99 2.92
C GLY A 60 7.03 13.05 3.82
N GLN A 61 6.80 13.12 5.12
CA GLN A 61 7.54 12.34 6.11
C GLN A 61 7.05 10.90 6.19
N ILE A 62 7.99 9.99 6.44
CA ILE A 62 7.71 8.58 6.63
C ILE A 62 7.20 8.36 8.06
N GLN A 63 6.16 7.53 8.20
CA GLN A 63 5.61 7.15 9.49
C GLN A 63 6.70 6.46 10.35
N SER A 64 6.68 6.69 11.67
CA SER A 64 7.79 6.37 12.57
C SER A 64 8.20 4.90 12.57
N ASP A 65 7.26 3.95 12.55
CA ASP A 65 7.60 2.52 12.53
C ASP A 65 8.28 2.12 11.23
N TRP A 66 7.83 2.67 10.10
CA TRP A 66 8.48 2.50 8.81
C TRP A 66 9.86 3.17 8.78
N GLU A 67 10.00 4.32 9.40
CA GLU A 67 11.30 5.00 9.50
C GLU A 67 12.30 4.14 10.28
N ASP A 68 11.88 3.59 11.40
CA ASP A 68 12.71 2.68 12.20
C ASP A 68 13.07 1.41 11.44
N PHE A 69 12.20 0.93 10.56
CA PHE A 69 12.41 -0.25 9.74
C PHE A 69 13.13 0.03 8.40
N TRP A 70 13.42 1.29 8.10
CA TRP A 70 13.86 1.68 6.75
C TRP A 70 15.15 0.98 6.31
N ASP A 71 16.15 0.93 7.19
CA ASP A 71 17.39 0.21 6.88
C ASP A 71 17.14 -1.28 6.62
N ASP A 72 16.19 -1.87 7.32
CA ASP A 72 15.80 -3.26 7.12
C ASP A 72 15.13 -3.46 5.77
N VAL A 73 14.20 -2.59 5.38
CA VAL A 73 13.54 -2.71 4.07
C VAL A 73 14.51 -2.54 2.92
N GLU A 74 15.48 -1.65 3.05
CA GLU A 74 16.56 -1.48 2.07
C GLU A 74 17.44 -2.73 1.95
N ALA A 75 17.58 -3.49 3.03
CA ALA A 75 18.39 -4.71 3.06
C ALA A 75 17.64 -5.96 2.57
N ILE A 76 16.30 -5.93 2.51
CA ILE A 76 15.51 -7.07 2.02
C ILE A 76 15.71 -7.24 0.52
N ASP A 77 15.97 -8.46 0.11
CA ASP A 77 15.94 -8.86 -1.30
C ASP A 77 14.53 -9.33 -1.66
N PHE A 78 13.83 -8.54 -2.47
CA PHE A 78 12.46 -8.85 -2.90
C PHE A 78 12.42 -9.73 -4.16
N SER A 79 13.52 -10.32 -4.59
CA SER A 79 13.55 -11.24 -5.74
C SER A 79 12.57 -12.40 -5.51
N GLY A 80 11.85 -12.78 -6.56
CA GLY A 80 10.80 -13.80 -6.49
C GLY A 80 9.48 -13.30 -5.93
N LYS A 81 9.35 -12.01 -5.61
CA LYS A 81 8.16 -11.46 -5.00
C LYS A 81 7.42 -10.48 -5.92
N THR A 82 6.09 -10.53 -5.85
CA THR A 82 5.19 -9.57 -6.46
C THR A 82 4.64 -8.67 -5.35
N VAL A 83 4.77 -7.36 -5.51
CA VAL A 83 4.45 -6.38 -4.45
C VAL A 83 3.43 -5.37 -4.93
N ALA A 84 2.46 -5.06 -4.07
CA ALA A 84 1.50 -3.97 -4.26
C ALA A 84 1.60 -2.98 -3.10
N PHE A 85 1.22 -1.72 -3.34
CA PHE A 85 1.35 -0.65 -2.35
C PHE A 85 0.02 0.03 -2.09
N ILE A 86 -0.18 0.46 -0.84
CA ILE A 86 -1.27 1.34 -0.43
C ILE A 86 -0.65 2.52 0.31
N GLY A 87 -1.03 3.72 -0.10
CA GLY A 87 -0.62 4.94 0.58
C GLY A 87 -1.81 5.71 1.13
N LEU A 88 -1.64 6.31 2.30
CA LEU A 88 -2.60 7.26 2.85
C LEU A 88 -1.98 8.65 2.86
N GLY A 89 -2.80 9.67 2.59
CA GLY A 89 -2.35 11.05 2.57
C GLY A 89 -3.52 12.02 2.59
N ASP A 90 -3.19 13.31 2.69
CA ASP A 90 -4.14 14.43 2.67
C ASP A 90 -3.84 15.31 1.46
N GLN A 91 -4.68 15.23 0.44
CA GLN A 91 -4.44 15.91 -0.85
C GLN A 91 -4.63 17.42 -0.77
N PHE A 92 -5.32 17.94 0.25
CA PHE A 92 -5.52 19.38 0.44
C PHE A 92 -4.60 19.97 1.52
N GLY A 93 -4.50 19.31 2.67
CA GLY A 93 -3.64 19.77 3.76
C GLY A 93 -2.15 19.70 3.39
N TYR A 94 -1.75 18.67 2.65
CA TYR A 94 -0.38 18.41 2.25
C TYR A 94 -0.28 17.99 0.78
N GLY A 95 -0.95 18.75 -0.09
CA GLY A 95 -1.06 18.43 -1.51
C GLY A 95 0.24 18.39 -2.31
N ASP A 96 1.28 19.10 -1.83
CA ASP A 96 2.62 19.06 -2.45
C ASP A 96 3.39 17.77 -2.14
N PHE A 97 2.90 16.99 -1.17
CA PHE A 97 3.57 15.79 -0.65
C PHE A 97 2.62 14.57 -0.66
N PHE A 98 1.60 14.61 -1.49
CA PHE A 98 0.55 13.57 -1.48
C PHE A 98 1.14 12.20 -1.81
N LEU A 99 1.00 11.25 -0.89
CA LEU A 99 1.46 9.85 -1.01
C LEU A 99 2.98 9.71 -1.19
N ASP A 100 3.77 10.70 -0.80
CA ASP A 100 5.22 10.70 -1.02
C ASP A 100 5.90 9.48 -0.39
N ALA A 101 5.51 9.09 0.82
CA ALA A 101 6.10 7.94 1.50
C ALA A 101 5.88 6.64 0.72
N MET A 102 4.73 6.47 0.08
CA MET A 102 4.48 5.33 -0.79
C MET A 102 5.43 5.32 -1.99
N GLY A 103 5.66 6.47 -2.60
CA GLY A 103 6.62 6.61 -3.69
C GLY A 103 8.04 6.26 -3.27
N MET A 104 8.46 6.72 -2.09
CA MET A 104 9.78 6.42 -1.55
C MET A 104 9.95 4.93 -1.25
N LEU A 105 8.94 4.29 -0.68
CA LEU A 105 8.95 2.85 -0.41
C LEU A 105 9.01 2.02 -1.70
N HIS A 106 8.22 2.42 -2.70
CA HIS A 106 8.25 1.80 -4.02
C HIS A 106 9.65 1.85 -4.63
N ASP A 107 10.33 2.99 -4.55
CA ASP A 107 11.68 3.17 -5.12
C ASP A 107 12.71 2.23 -4.48
N VAL A 108 12.53 1.89 -3.21
CA VAL A 108 13.38 0.90 -2.53
C VAL A 108 13.06 -0.51 -3.02
N VAL A 109 11.79 -0.89 -3.00
CA VAL A 109 11.33 -2.26 -3.28
C VAL A 109 11.53 -2.64 -4.74
N VAL A 110 11.31 -1.73 -5.67
CA VAL A 110 11.39 -2.00 -7.12
C VAL A 110 12.79 -2.40 -7.57
N LYS A 111 13.82 -2.07 -6.79
CA LYS A 111 15.22 -2.41 -7.12
C LYS A 111 15.43 -3.92 -7.20
N THR A 112 14.72 -4.71 -6.41
CA THR A 112 14.90 -6.16 -6.34
C THR A 112 13.64 -6.97 -6.63
N ALA A 113 12.45 -6.39 -6.49
CA ALA A 113 11.19 -7.10 -6.71
C ALA A 113 11.08 -7.58 -8.16
N ASP A 114 10.55 -8.78 -8.35
CA ASP A 114 10.29 -9.32 -9.69
C ASP A 114 9.20 -8.53 -10.39
N ARG A 115 8.19 -8.08 -9.64
CA ARG A 115 7.03 -7.43 -10.23
C ARG A 115 6.34 -6.52 -9.20
N VAL A 116 5.89 -5.35 -9.66
CA VAL A 116 5.01 -4.46 -8.89
C VAL A 116 3.66 -4.45 -9.59
N VAL A 117 2.60 -4.61 -8.82
CA VAL A 117 1.21 -4.61 -9.29
C VAL A 117 0.40 -3.58 -8.51
N GLY A 118 -0.86 -3.38 -8.91
CA GLY A 118 -1.75 -2.47 -8.18
C GLY A 118 -1.53 -0.99 -8.51
N TYR A 119 -0.95 -0.66 -9.65
CA TYR A 119 -0.85 0.73 -10.12
C TYR A 119 -2.26 1.32 -10.23
N TRP A 120 -2.39 2.58 -9.81
CA TRP A 120 -3.69 3.21 -9.61
C TRP A 120 -3.79 4.57 -10.30
N PRO A 121 -4.90 4.87 -11.00
CA PRO A 121 -5.05 6.15 -11.70
C PRO A 121 -5.02 7.35 -10.76
N THR A 122 -4.42 8.45 -11.21
CA THR A 122 -4.42 9.72 -10.48
C THR A 122 -5.77 10.46 -10.60
N ALA A 123 -6.66 10.03 -11.48
CA ALA A 123 -7.97 10.62 -11.65
C ALA A 123 -8.82 10.54 -10.37
N GLY A 124 -9.48 11.62 -10.02
CA GLY A 124 -10.31 11.69 -8.81
C GLY A 124 -9.58 12.27 -7.60
N TYR A 125 -8.32 12.64 -7.74
CA TYR A 125 -7.52 13.29 -6.70
C TYR A 125 -7.13 14.69 -7.11
N GLU A 126 -7.14 15.61 -6.14
CA GLU A 126 -6.71 17.01 -6.34
C GLU A 126 -5.46 17.26 -5.50
N PHE A 127 -4.31 17.00 -6.06
CA PHE A 127 -2.99 17.19 -5.39
C PHE A 127 -2.09 18.04 -6.29
N GLU A 128 -1.08 18.67 -5.69
CA GLU A 128 -0.12 19.49 -6.43
C GLU A 128 1.07 18.67 -6.93
N ALA A 129 1.64 17.83 -6.07
CA ALA A 129 2.78 16.99 -6.41
C ALA A 129 2.76 15.68 -5.62
N SER A 130 3.36 14.64 -6.19
CA SER A 130 3.47 13.34 -5.53
C SER A 130 4.68 12.56 -6.03
N LYS A 131 5.50 12.08 -5.10
CA LYS A 131 6.60 11.15 -5.39
C LYS A 131 6.08 9.75 -5.77
N ALA A 132 4.81 9.47 -5.48
CA ALA A 132 4.18 8.20 -5.83
C ALA A 132 3.70 8.15 -7.29
N ARG A 133 3.71 9.27 -8.00
CA ARG A 133 3.29 9.30 -9.40
C ARG A 133 4.42 8.80 -10.30
N LEU A 134 4.08 7.88 -11.21
CA LEU A 134 5.02 7.42 -12.22
C LEU A 134 5.37 8.56 -13.20
N PRO A 135 6.65 8.77 -13.53
CA PRO A 135 7.06 9.85 -14.41
C PRO A 135 6.35 9.80 -15.78
N GLY A 136 5.74 10.93 -16.18
CA GLY A 136 5.06 11.06 -17.46
C GLY A 136 3.76 10.26 -17.60
N GLN A 137 3.25 9.68 -16.52
CA GLN A 137 2.02 8.88 -16.53
C GLN A 137 1.00 9.40 -15.51
N ALA A 138 -0.29 9.17 -15.80
CA ALA A 138 -1.38 9.49 -14.89
C ALA A 138 -1.66 8.32 -13.95
N LEU A 139 -0.62 7.76 -13.34
CA LEU A 139 -0.67 6.60 -12.45
C LEU A 139 0.17 6.83 -11.20
N PHE A 140 -0.41 6.45 -10.05
CA PHE A 140 0.32 6.21 -8.82
C PHE A 140 0.90 4.80 -8.81
N VAL A 141 1.96 4.58 -8.06
CA VAL A 141 2.60 3.26 -7.88
C VAL A 141 1.75 2.30 -7.05
N GLY A 142 0.67 2.76 -6.45
CA GLY A 142 -0.25 1.97 -5.64
C GLY A 142 -1.53 2.73 -5.35
N LEU A 143 -2.42 2.12 -4.56
CA LEU A 143 -3.70 2.71 -4.19
C LEU A 143 -3.50 3.90 -3.26
N GLY A 144 -4.07 5.05 -3.64
CA GLY A 144 -4.14 6.23 -2.77
C GLY A 144 -5.46 6.30 -2.02
N ILE A 145 -5.38 6.44 -0.70
CA ILE A 145 -6.55 6.62 0.17
C ILE A 145 -6.41 7.94 0.92
N ASP A 146 -7.45 8.75 0.91
CA ASP A 146 -7.52 10.02 1.62
C ASP A 146 -8.72 10.02 2.57
N GLU A 147 -8.48 9.61 3.81
CA GLU A 147 -9.52 9.57 4.85
C GLU A 147 -9.79 10.96 5.44
N ASP A 148 -8.91 11.92 5.20
CA ASP A 148 -9.10 13.30 5.66
C ASP A 148 -10.10 14.08 4.77
N GLN A 149 -9.94 13.93 3.45
CA GLN A 149 -10.72 14.72 2.48
C GLN A 149 -11.77 13.91 1.74
N GLN A 150 -11.56 12.62 1.52
CA GLN A 150 -12.43 11.78 0.70
C GLN A 150 -12.78 10.44 1.36
N PRO A 151 -13.17 10.41 2.65
CA PRO A 151 -13.47 9.14 3.31
C PRO A 151 -14.65 8.39 2.65
N ALA A 152 -15.58 9.09 2.05
CA ALA A 152 -16.73 8.49 1.36
C ALA A 152 -16.34 7.73 0.08
N LEU A 153 -15.14 7.96 -0.47
CA LEU A 153 -14.67 7.27 -1.67
C LEU A 153 -13.81 6.04 -1.36
N SER A 154 -13.42 5.84 -0.11
CA SER A 154 -12.49 4.76 0.26
C SER A 154 -13.06 3.38 -0.02
N ALA A 155 -14.33 3.13 0.30
CA ALA A 155 -14.96 1.82 0.07
C ALA A 155 -14.96 1.43 -1.41
N GLU A 156 -15.35 2.34 -2.30
CA GLU A 156 -15.35 2.11 -3.75
C GLU A 156 -13.93 1.88 -4.29
N ARG A 157 -12.99 2.71 -3.85
CA ARG A 157 -11.57 2.57 -4.24
C ARG A 157 -11.01 1.21 -3.82
N LEU A 158 -11.29 0.79 -2.59
CA LEU A 158 -10.87 -0.52 -2.09
C LEU A 158 -11.52 -1.67 -2.86
N ASN A 159 -12.80 -1.55 -3.20
CA ASN A 159 -13.50 -2.56 -4.00
C ASN A 159 -12.87 -2.72 -5.39
N ARG A 160 -12.63 -1.60 -6.07
CA ARG A 160 -12.02 -1.60 -7.42
C ARG A 160 -10.59 -2.11 -7.40
N TRP A 161 -9.79 -1.61 -6.45
CA TRP A 161 -8.39 -2.03 -6.33
C TRP A 161 -8.31 -3.50 -5.90
N GLY A 162 -9.20 -3.95 -5.02
CA GLY A 162 -9.28 -5.35 -4.61
C GLY A 162 -9.48 -6.28 -5.81
N ARG A 163 -10.40 -5.93 -6.72
CA ARG A 163 -10.60 -6.70 -7.96
C ARG A 163 -9.36 -6.69 -8.84
N GLN A 164 -8.72 -5.52 -8.96
CA GLN A 164 -7.52 -5.38 -9.78
C GLN A 164 -6.38 -6.26 -9.28
N ILE A 165 -6.04 -6.17 -8.00
CA ILE A 165 -4.94 -6.97 -7.45
C ILE A 165 -5.27 -8.45 -7.35
N HIS A 166 -6.55 -8.81 -7.19
CA HIS A 166 -6.99 -10.20 -7.27
C HIS A 166 -6.52 -10.83 -8.58
N ASP A 167 -6.78 -10.15 -9.70
CA ASP A 167 -6.40 -10.63 -11.02
C ASP A 167 -4.88 -10.57 -11.21
N GLU A 168 -4.24 -9.48 -10.78
CA GLU A 168 -2.80 -9.28 -10.97
C GLU A 168 -1.95 -10.22 -10.10
N PHE A 169 -2.43 -10.59 -8.91
CA PHE A 169 -1.82 -11.63 -8.07
C PHE A 169 -2.19 -13.06 -8.49
N GLY A 170 -3.20 -13.21 -9.33
CA GLY A 170 -3.67 -14.54 -9.74
C GLY A 170 -4.38 -15.31 -8.62
N LEU A 171 -5.18 -14.63 -7.81
CA LEU A 171 -5.87 -15.24 -6.69
C LEU A 171 -7.08 -16.05 -7.16
N ALA A 172 -7.38 -17.16 -6.48
CA ALA A 172 -8.53 -18.02 -6.80
C ALA A 172 -9.80 -17.64 -6.00
N THR A 173 -9.61 -17.12 -4.78
CA THR A 173 -10.73 -16.77 -3.89
C THR A 173 -11.42 -15.51 -4.39
N PRO A 174 -12.77 -15.51 -4.54
CA PRO A 174 -13.49 -14.31 -5.02
C PRO A 174 -13.35 -13.12 -4.09
N VAL A 175 -13.29 -11.91 -4.67
CA VAL A 175 -13.29 -10.65 -3.93
C VAL A 175 -14.71 -10.35 -3.45
N VAL A 176 -14.81 -9.88 -2.20
CA VAL A 176 -16.07 -9.39 -1.63
C VAL A 176 -16.08 -7.86 -1.73
N GLU A 177 -17.13 -7.29 -2.29
CA GLU A 177 -17.31 -5.83 -2.33
C GLU A 177 -18.12 -5.39 -1.12
N LEU A 178 -17.67 -4.32 -0.46
CA LEU A 178 -18.24 -3.81 0.79
C LEU A 178 -18.45 -2.30 0.71
N ASP A 179 -19.41 -1.80 1.52
CA ASP A 179 -19.73 -0.36 1.64
C ASP A 179 -19.25 0.22 2.98
N ASP A 180 -18.28 -0.39 3.62
CA ASP A 180 -17.77 -0.06 4.96
C ASP A 180 -17.22 1.36 5.14
#